data_85b87a4e0d5f1abf3f3cd17cca568004
#
_entry.id   85b87a4e0d5f1abf3f3cd17cca568004
#
_cell.length_a   1.000
_cell.length_b   1.000
_cell.length_c   1.000
_cell.angle_alpha   90.00
_cell.angle_beta   90.00
_cell.angle_gamma   90.00
#
_symmetry.space_group_name_H-M   'P 1'
#
loop_
_entity.id
_entity.type
_entity.pdbx_description
1 polymer ?
#
loop_
_entity_poly.entity_id
_entity_poly.type
_entity_poly.pdbx_seq_one_letter_code
_entity_poly.pdbx_strand_id
1 'polypeptide(L)'
;MISFSDGNIHDIDHFVRVWNYAKTIAELEEIDPETPLILEVAAITHDIACPLCREKYGNTNGKHQEEEGVPLVKAFLSDSGMTEAQIERVAFLVGHHHTFEEIDGLDWQILIEADYIANATENGYSKCCHSC
;
A
#
# COMPACT_ATOMS: atom_id res chain seq x y z
N MET A 1 7.38 -9.57 2.08
CA MET A 1 5.90 -9.50 2.22
C MET A 1 5.18 -10.83 2.05
N ILE A 2 5.64 -11.72 1.20
CA ILE A 2 4.99 -13.05 1.07
C ILE A 2 5.05 -13.80 2.39
N SER A 3 6.23 -13.86 3.02
CA SER A 3 6.37 -14.48 4.35
C SER A 3 5.55 -13.78 5.41
N PHE A 4 5.50 -12.45 5.35
CA PHE A 4 4.74 -11.65 6.29
C PHE A 4 3.24 -11.94 6.19
N SER A 5 2.76 -12.18 4.99
CA SER A 5 1.35 -12.48 4.74
C SER A 5 0.98 -13.91 5.13
N ASP A 6 1.94 -14.68 5.62
CA ASP A 6 1.73 -16.05 6.10
C ASP A 6 1.03 -16.94 5.08
N GLY A 7 1.41 -16.79 3.81
CA GLY A 7 0.86 -17.59 2.73
C GLY A 7 -0.57 -17.25 2.33
N ASN A 8 -1.12 -16.14 2.80
CA ASN A 8 -2.47 -15.72 2.40
C ASN A 8 -2.44 -15.29 0.92
N ILE A 9 -2.98 -16.16 0.06
CA ILE A 9 -2.93 -15.96 -1.39
C ILE A 9 -3.69 -14.70 -1.81
N HIS A 10 -4.81 -14.40 -1.17
CA HIS A 10 -5.59 -13.20 -1.47
C HIS A 10 -4.78 -11.92 -1.20
N ASP A 11 -4.11 -11.87 -0.06
CA ASP A 11 -3.29 -10.71 0.30
C ASP A 11 -2.11 -10.58 -0.67
N ILE A 12 -1.45 -11.69 -0.98
CA ILE A 12 -0.30 -11.70 -1.89
C ILE A 12 -0.73 -11.25 -3.29
N ASP A 13 -1.81 -11.78 -3.80
CA ASP A 13 -2.33 -11.41 -5.10
C ASP A 13 -2.68 -9.92 -5.15
N HIS A 14 -3.31 -9.43 -4.10
CA HIS A 14 -3.70 -8.02 -4.02
C HIS A 14 -2.48 -7.08 -4.07
N PHE A 15 -1.47 -7.29 -3.22
CA PHE A 15 -0.37 -6.35 -3.22
C PHE A 15 0.49 -6.45 -4.48
N VAL A 16 0.57 -7.61 -5.11
CA VAL A 16 1.26 -7.75 -6.40
C VAL A 16 0.51 -6.98 -7.49
N ARG A 17 -0.82 -7.04 -7.50
CA ARG A 17 -1.64 -6.28 -8.44
C ARG A 17 -1.47 -4.77 -8.24
N VAL A 18 -1.52 -4.30 -7.01
CA VAL A 18 -1.33 -2.88 -6.72
C VAL A 18 0.05 -2.42 -7.15
N TRP A 19 1.08 -3.21 -6.89
CA TRP A 19 2.44 -2.94 -7.33
C TRP A 19 2.50 -2.79 -8.86
N ASN A 20 1.92 -3.73 -9.59
CA ASN A 20 1.94 -3.69 -11.05
C ASN A 20 1.21 -2.47 -11.60
N TYR A 21 0.03 -2.13 -11.08
CA TYR A 21 -0.70 -0.95 -11.52
C TYR A 21 0.07 0.34 -11.18
N ALA A 22 0.61 0.43 -9.97
CA ALA A 22 1.38 1.59 -9.57
C ALA A 22 2.61 1.79 -10.45
N LYS A 23 3.33 0.73 -10.74
CA LYS A 23 4.50 0.76 -11.60
C LYS A 23 4.13 1.23 -13.02
N THR A 24 3.05 0.69 -13.57
CA THR A 24 2.59 1.05 -14.90
C THR A 24 2.17 2.52 -14.98
N ILE A 25 1.39 2.98 -14.01
CA ILE A 25 0.96 4.38 -13.97
C ILE A 25 2.16 5.31 -13.82
N ALA A 26 3.11 4.95 -12.96
CA ALA A 26 4.32 5.74 -12.76
C ALA A 26 5.13 5.88 -14.05
N GLU A 27 5.25 4.81 -14.82
CA GLU A 27 5.96 4.84 -16.09
C GLU A 27 5.27 5.75 -17.09
N LEU A 28 3.94 5.73 -17.12
CA LEU A 28 3.17 6.59 -18.03
C LEU A 28 3.24 8.07 -17.63
N GLU A 29 3.38 8.37 -16.37
CA GLU A 29 3.45 9.73 -15.86
C GLU A 29 4.87 10.32 -15.88
N GLU A 30 5.86 9.54 -16.25
CA GLU A 30 7.26 9.98 -16.37
C GLU A 30 7.77 10.70 -15.13
N ILE A 31 7.51 10.13 -13.95
CA ILE A 31 7.94 10.73 -12.70
C ILE A 31 9.44 10.52 -12.47
N ASP A 32 10.03 11.29 -11.54
CA ASP A 32 11.46 11.26 -11.27
C ASP A 32 11.95 9.88 -10.82
N PRO A 33 13.28 9.63 -10.87
CA PRO A 33 13.81 8.29 -10.57
C PRO A 33 13.65 7.82 -9.13
N GLU A 34 13.51 8.74 -8.17
CA GLU A 34 13.39 8.36 -6.76
C GLU A 34 11.96 8.00 -6.37
N THR A 35 11.00 8.70 -6.91
CA THR A 35 9.58 8.48 -6.59
C THR A 35 9.11 7.07 -6.93
N PRO A 36 9.50 6.46 -8.06
CA PRO A 36 9.07 5.09 -8.35
C PRO A 36 9.50 4.07 -7.30
N LEU A 37 10.69 4.21 -6.73
CA LEU A 37 11.13 3.29 -5.68
C LEU A 37 10.24 3.39 -4.45
N ILE A 38 9.98 4.60 -4.00
CA ILE A 38 9.11 4.84 -2.84
C ILE A 38 7.71 4.32 -3.11
N LEU A 39 7.18 4.63 -4.30
CA LEU A 39 5.84 4.20 -4.69
C LEU A 39 5.72 2.68 -4.76
N GLU A 40 6.69 2.00 -5.36
CA GLU A 40 6.65 0.55 -5.48
C GLU A 40 6.73 -0.14 -4.11
N VAL A 41 7.60 0.34 -3.24
CA VAL A 41 7.71 -0.20 -1.89
C VAL A 41 6.40 0.04 -1.12
N ALA A 42 5.83 1.23 -1.25
CA ALA A 42 4.55 1.54 -0.61
C ALA A 42 3.43 0.63 -1.15
N ALA A 43 3.41 0.40 -2.45
CA ALA A 43 2.40 -0.47 -3.06
C ALA A 43 2.48 -1.90 -2.53
N ILE A 44 3.69 -2.43 -2.38
CA ILE A 44 3.88 -3.79 -1.86
C ILE A 44 3.48 -3.86 -0.38
N THR A 45 3.77 -2.82 0.39
CA THR A 45 3.59 -2.84 1.85
C THR A 45 2.33 -2.17 2.36
N HIS A 46 1.50 -1.58 1.48
CA HIS A 46 0.40 -0.73 1.95
C HIS A 46 -0.62 -1.47 2.84
N ASP A 47 -0.81 -2.76 2.64
CA ASP A 47 -1.72 -3.58 3.45
C ASP A 47 -0.99 -4.41 4.51
N ILE A 48 0.21 -4.00 4.89
CA ILE A 48 1.03 -4.74 5.86
C ILE A 48 0.29 -5.00 7.18
N ALA A 49 -0.64 -4.14 7.54
CA ALA A 49 -1.39 -4.27 8.77
C ALA A 49 -2.60 -5.19 8.69
N CYS A 50 -2.98 -5.66 7.51
CA CYS A 50 -4.20 -6.47 7.36
C CYS A 50 -4.22 -7.72 8.24
N PRO A 51 -3.16 -8.54 8.29
CA PRO A 51 -3.18 -9.69 9.20
C PRO A 51 -3.39 -9.30 10.65
N LEU A 52 -2.70 -8.26 11.11
CA LEU A 52 -2.83 -7.77 12.48
C LEU A 52 -4.24 -7.22 12.74
N CYS A 53 -4.79 -6.48 11.79
CA CYS A 53 -6.13 -5.92 11.93
C CYS A 53 -7.20 -7.01 12.03
N ARG A 54 -7.07 -8.07 11.23
CA ARG A 54 -7.99 -9.19 11.32
C ARG A 54 -7.94 -9.84 12.70
N GLU A 55 -6.72 -10.03 13.23
CA GLU A 55 -6.54 -10.63 14.54
C GLU A 55 -7.03 -9.73 15.67
N LYS A 56 -6.65 -8.46 15.62
CA LYS A 56 -6.90 -7.50 16.70
C LYS A 56 -8.32 -6.95 16.72
N TYR A 57 -8.88 -6.66 15.55
CA TYR A 57 -10.18 -5.99 15.43
C TYR A 57 -11.26 -6.84 14.77
N GLY A 58 -10.89 -7.95 14.16
CA GLY A 58 -11.83 -8.76 13.39
C GLY A 58 -12.24 -8.15 12.07
N ASN A 59 -11.58 -7.09 11.62
CA ASN A 59 -11.86 -6.43 10.35
C ASN A 59 -10.61 -5.75 9.82
N THR A 60 -10.68 -5.28 8.57
CA THR A 60 -9.60 -4.55 7.92
C THR A 60 -10.06 -3.13 7.60
N ASN A 61 -10.71 -2.48 8.54
CA ASN A 61 -11.15 -1.09 8.40
C ASN A 61 -9.96 -0.19 8.03
N GLY A 62 -10.17 0.71 7.07
CA GLY A 62 -9.10 1.55 6.53
C GLY A 62 -8.37 2.36 7.58
N LYS A 63 -9.07 2.90 8.55
CA LYS A 63 -8.44 3.68 9.62
C LYS A 63 -7.52 2.82 10.48
N HIS A 64 -7.93 1.60 10.81
CA HIS A 64 -7.11 0.67 11.57
C HIS A 64 -5.88 0.28 10.76
N GLN A 65 -6.02 0.06 9.46
CA GLN A 65 -4.88 -0.24 8.60
C GLN A 65 -3.86 0.89 8.60
N GLU A 66 -4.33 2.13 8.52
CA GLU A 66 -3.45 3.30 8.53
C GLU A 66 -2.70 3.41 9.86
N GLU A 67 -3.42 3.30 10.96
CA GLU A 67 -2.82 3.45 12.29
C GLU A 67 -1.82 2.34 12.62
N GLU A 68 -2.18 1.09 12.32
CA GLU A 68 -1.32 -0.04 12.63
C GLU A 68 -0.19 -0.22 11.61
N GLY A 69 -0.40 0.23 10.37
CA GLY A 69 0.55 0.04 9.30
C GLY A 69 1.82 0.86 9.44
N VAL A 70 1.73 2.08 9.98
CA VAL A 70 2.89 2.96 10.08
C VAL A 70 4.03 2.34 10.89
N PRO A 71 3.81 1.90 12.15
CA PRO A 71 4.92 1.30 12.89
C PRO A 71 5.37 -0.03 12.29
N LEU A 72 4.47 -0.81 11.72
CA LEU A 72 4.83 -2.09 11.11
C LEU A 72 5.74 -1.90 9.91
N VAL A 73 5.42 -0.95 9.02
CA VAL A 73 6.23 -0.74 7.83
C VAL A 73 7.59 -0.15 8.18
N LYS A 74 7.66 0.72 9.17
CA LYS A 74 8.94 1.26 9.63
C LYS A 74 9.85 0.15 10.15
N ALA A 75 9.31 -0.76 10.95
CA ALA A 75 10.06 -1.89 11.45
C ALA A 75 10.46 -2.84 10.31
N PHE A 76 9.56 -3.10 9.39
CA PHE A 76 9.81 -3.99 8.26
C PHE A 76 10.93 -3.48 7.36
N LEU A 77 11.01 -2.16 7.17
CA LEU A 77 12.00 -1.55 6.28
C LEU A 77 13.30 -1.14 6.99
N SER A 78 13.41 -1.31 8.29
CA SER A 78 14.56 -0.84 9.06
C SER A 78 15.91 -1.38 8.56
N ASP A 79 15.92 -2.60 8.02
CA ASP A 79 17.14 -3.23 7.51
C ASP A 79 17.17 -3.31 5.98
N SER A 80 16.35 -2.52 5.30
CA SER A 80 16.20 -2.60 3.84
C SER A 80 17.30 -1.91 3.05
N GLY A 81 18.08 -1.06 3.72
CA GLY A 81 19.05 -0.22 3.03
C GLY A 81 18.47 1.09 2.51
N MET A 82 17.17 1.32 2.68
CA MET A 82 16.54 2.57 2.32
C MET A 82 16.93 3.68 3.30
N THR A 83 17.00 4.90 2.82
CA THR A 83 17.30 6.04 3.69
C THR A 83 16.13 6.29 4.65
N GLU A 84 16.43 6.99 5.75
CA GLU A 84 15.38 7.35 6.71
C GLU A 84 14.27 8.17 6.05
N ALA A 85 14.64 9.11 5.18
CA ALA A 85 13.67 9.93 4.46
C ALA A 85 12.76 9.09 3.57
N GLN A 86 13.33 8.08 2.89
CA GLN A 86 12.55 7.17 2.05
C GLN A 86 11.58 6.35 2.89
N ILE A 87 12.05 5.80 4.00
CA ILE A 87 11.21 5.01 4.91
C ILE A 87 10.08 5.87 5.48
N GLU A 88 10.37 7.11 5.86
CA GLU A 88 9.36 8.02 6.37
C GLU A 88 8.29 8.32 5.31
N ARG A 89 8.69 8.50 4.05
CA ARG A 89 7.70 8.73 2.98
C ARG A 89 6.86 7.50 2.71
N VAL A 90 7.45 6.30 2.70
CA VAL A 90 6.70 5.05 2.56
C VAL A 90 5.70 4.92 3.72
N ALA A 91 6.14 5.18 4.95
CA ALA A 91 5.25 5.11 6.11
C ALA A 91 4.10 6.11 6.01
N PHE A 92 4.38 7.32 5.52
CA PHE A 92 3.34 8.32 5.27
C PHE A 92 2.30 7.79 4.28
N LEU A 93 2.76 7.20 3.17
CA LEU A 93 1.84 6.66 2.15
C LEU A 93 1.01 5.51 2.71
N VAL A 94 1.61 4.60 3.47
CA VAL A 94 0.89 3.51 4.11
C VAL A 94 -0.14 4.05 5.11
N GLY A 95 0.23 5.09 5.86
CA GLY A 95 -0.65 5.70 6.85
C GLY A 95 -1.76 6.57 6.26
N HIS A 96 -1.77 6.77 4.94
CA HIS A 96 -2.75 7.65 4.29
C HIS A 96 -3.39 7.03 3.06
N HIS A 97 -3.17 5.73 2.82
CA HIS A 97 -3.68 5.13 1.57
C HIS A 97 -5.22 4.99 1.53
N HIS A 98 -5.89 5.18 2.65
CA HIS A 98 -7.35 5.28 2.72
C HIS A 98 -7.83 6.71 2.99
N THR A 99 -6.93 7.68 2.91
CA THR A 99 -7.25 9.10 3.10
C THR A 99 -7.23 9.77 1.74
N PHE A 100 -8.37 10.32 1.34
CA PHE A 100 -8.55 10.85 -0.02
C PHE A 100 -8.64 12.38 -0.07
N GLU A 101 -8.37 13.03 1.04
CA GLU A 101 -8.39 14.49 1.13
C GLU A 101 -6.97 15.03 1.22
N GLU A 102 -6.77 16.20 0.62
CA GLU A 102 -5.50 16.93 0.68
C GLU A 102 -4.32 16.11 0.15
N ILE A 103 -4.55 15.33 -0.89
CA ILE A 103 -3.51 14.50 -1.48
C ILE A 103 -2.39 15.40 -2.00
N ASP A 104 -1.20 15.20 -1.47
CA ASP A 104 -0.01 15.87 -1.96
C ASP A 104 0.92 14.85 -2.59
N GLY A 105 1.41 15.15 -3.75
CA GLY A 105 2.38 14.30 -4.41
C GLY A 105 1.76 13.21 -5.26
N LEU A 106 2.44 12.95 -6.34
CA LEU A 106 2.00 12.00 -7.34
C LEU A 106 2.07 10.56 -6.83
N ASP A 107 3.03 10.27 -5.94
CA ASP A 107 3.17 8.94 -5.35
C ASP A 107 1.93 8.55 -4.55
N TRP A 108 1.40 9.46 -3.73
CA TRP A 108 0.19 9.20 -2.95
C TRP A 108 -1.01 9.00 -3.87
N GLN A 109 -1.17 9.88 -4.86
CA GLN A 109 -2.28 9.77 -5.80
C GLN A 109 -2.23 8.47 -6.59
N ILE A 110 -1.07 8.10 -7.11
CA ILE A 110 -0.92 6.87 -7.88
C ILE A 110 -1.20 5.64 -7.01
N LEU A 111 -0.74 5.65 -5.77
CA LEU A 111 -1.02 4.53 -4.86
C LEU A 111 -2.52 4.33 -4.65
N ILE A 112 -3.25 5.41 -4.41
CA ILE A 112 -4.70 5.35 -4.24
C ILE A 112 -5.38 4.83 -5.51
N GLU A 113 -4.95 5.33 -6.67
CA GLU A 113 -5.53 4.89 -7.95
C GLU A 113 -5.25 3.41 -8.21
N ALA A 114 -4.03 2.97 -7.96
CA ALA A 114 -3.65 1.58 -8.17
C ALA A 114 -4.42 0.64 -7.24
N ASP A 115 -4.58 1.02 -5.99
CA ASP A 115 -5.34 0.25 -5.02
C ASP A 115 -6.82 0.19 -5.42
N TYR A 116 -7.37 1.30 -5.87
CA TYR A 116 -8.76 1.35 -6.35
C TYR A 116 -8.98 0.41 -7.54
N ILE A 117 -8.09 0.44 -8.53
CA ILE A 117 -8.20 -0.42 -9.71
C ILE A 117 -8.12 -1.89 -9.32
N ALA A 118 -7.16 -2.24 -8.45
CA ALA A 118 -7.00 -3.62 -7.99
C ALA A 118 -8.25 -4.11 -7.27
N ASN A 119 -8.80 -3.28 -6.37
CA ASN A 119 -10.02 -3.64 -5.65
C ASN A 119 -11.21 -3.79 -6.57
N ALA A 120 -11.36 -2.91 -7.55
CA ALA A 120 -12.46 -2.96 -8.51
C ALA A 120 -12.41 -4.25 -9.33
N THR A 121 -11.24 -4.64 -9.81
CA THR A 121 -11.11 -5.87 -10.60
C THR A 121 -11.34 -7.11 -9.77
N GLU A 122 -10.85 -7.12 -8.52
CA GLU A 122 -11.02 -8.25 -7.61
C GLU A 122 -12.48 -8.47 -7.23
N ASN A 123 -13.23 -7.38 -7.13
CA ASN A 123 -14.63 -7.44 -6.71
C ASN A 123 -15.62 -7.38 -7.87
N GLY A 124 -15.12 -7.51 -9.11
CA GLY A 124 -15.97 -7.53 -10.28
C GLY A 124 -16.74 -6.23 -10.49
N TYR A 125 -16.22 -5.13 -9.99
CA TYR A 125 -16.82 -3.79 -10.09
C TYR A 125 -18.14 -3.64 -9.32
N SER A 126 -18.62 -4.70 -8.67
CA SER A 126 -19.90 -4.64 -7.98
C SER A 126 -19.80 -4.18 -6.54
N LYS A 127 -18.61 -4.24 -5.98
CA LYS A 127 -18.35 -3.79 -4.63
C LYS A 127 -17.18 -2.85 -4.66
N CYS A 128 -17.35 -1.73 -4.07
CA CYS A 128 -16.26 -0.81 -3.97
C CYS A 128 -15.84 -0.75 -2.52
N CYS A 129 -14.70 -0.23 -2.28
CA CYS A 129 -14.31 0.21 -0.97
C CYS A 129 -13.97 -0.85 0.01
N HIS A 130 -13.65 -2.00 -0.39
CA HIS A 130 -13.07 -2.90 0.55
C HIS A 130 -11.60 -2.77 0.46
N SER A 131 -11.04 -2.38 1.51
CA SER A 131 -9.65 -2.32 1.67
C SER A 131 -9.07 -3.66 1.72
N CYS A 132 -8.14 -4.06 1.34
CA CYS A 132 -7.50 -5.36 1.16
C CYS A 132 -8.13 -6.17 0.05
#